data_7501b9d4cea307dff735988039d07e71
#
_entry.id   7501b9d4cea307dff735988039d07e71
#
_cell.length_a   1.000
_cell.length_b   1.000
_cell.length_c   1.000
_cell.angle_alpha   90.00
_cell.angle_beta   90.00
_cell.angle_gamma   90.00
#
_symmetry.space_group_name_H-M   'P 1'
#
loop_
_entity.id
_entity.type
_entity.pdbx_description
1 polymer ?
#
loop_
_entity_poly.entity_id
_entity_poly.type
_entity_poly.pdbx_seq_one_letter_code
_entity_poly.pdbx_strand_id
1 'polypeptide(L)'
;MHSIPLDADLPALLAPESSIHIPDSIHLQPILYPDRPYWGEHLRAINQKAWIYRRTFRVPPTAHRRARIHFDAVDYYAEVWLNDQYLGKHEGNFAPFEFDATRFIRWNEDNRLTVRVTSPWDAPNPSGSYPIDHVIRGLVKGLYEHGEGVIPPDVNPIGIWRTLSLILDDGVSIDQIRIHTQLDGRIDLRLLVTNATESAWIGRLALSIQAENHDGAGAAASIETTLPPGHSEIDHALLLPDPHLWWCWDHGPADLYRLTAQLMNSDDCALSELKRVFGVRTVRLERSPERFTFYLNDRPISLRGSSYIPALYLS
;
A
#
# COMPACT_ATOMS: atom_id res chain seq x y z
N MET A 1 -4.62 -11.13 -21.00
CA MET A 1 -5.25 -9.82 -20.73
C MET A 1 -6.11 -9.43 -21.91
N HIS A 2 -7.23 -8.76 -21.67
CA HIS A 2 -8.13 -8.25 -22.71
C HIS A 2 -8.41 -6.78 -22.47
N SER A 3 -8.60 -6.02 -23.54
CA SER A 3 -9.21 -4.70 -23.50
C SER A 3 -10.64 -4.78 -24.04
N ILE A 4 -11.57 -4.13 -23.36
CA ILE A 4 -13.00 -4.09 -23.74
C ILE A 4 -13.51 -2.65 -23.63
N PRO A 5 -14.64 -2.33 -24.28
CA PRO A 5 -15.35 -1.07 -24.03
C PRO A 5 -15.64 -0.88 -22.54
N LEU A 6 -15.67 0.37 -22.06
CA LEU A 6 -15.86 0.71 -20.65
C LEU A 6 -17.17 0.22 -20.06
N ASP A 7 -18.20 0.10 -20.88
CA ASP A 7 -19.56 -0.30 -20.53
C ASP A 7 -19.85 -1.79 -20.71
N ALA A 8 -18.87 -2.58 -21.17
CA ALA A 8 -19.08 -4.00 -21.43
C ALA A 8 -19.12 -4.85 -20.17
N ASP A 9 -20.03 -5.81 -20.12
CA ASP A 9 -20.14 -6.78 -19.04
C ASP A 9 -19.03 -7.82 -19.04
N LEU A 10 -18.58 -8.21 -17.85
CA LEU A 10 -17.48 -9.17 -17.64
C LEU A 10 -17.74 -10.60 -18.13
N PRO A 11 -18.97 -11.15 -18.08
CA PRO A 11 -19.22 -12.53 -18.50
C PRO A 11 -18.89 -12.84 -19.97
N ALA A 12 -18.83 -11.81 -20.82
CA ALA A 12 -18.51 -11.98 -22.25
C ALA A 12 -17.03 -12.20 -22.55
N LEU A 13 -16.15 -12.21 -21.55
CA LEU A 13 -14.70 -12.24 -21.73
C LEU A 13 -14.15 -13.65 -21.72
N LEU A 14 -13.53 -14.05 -22.80
CA LEU A 14 -13.27 -15.45 -23.03
C LEU A 14 -11.82 -15.89 -22.96
N ALA A 15 -10.94 -15.37 -23.75
CA ALA A 15 -9.57 -15.88 -23.83
C ALA A 15 -8.53 -14.76 -23.63
N PRO A 16 -7.40 -15.00 -22.99
CA PRO A 16 -6.35 -14.01 -22.90
C PRO A 16 -5.74 -13.73 -24.28
N GLU A 17 -5.62 -12.45 -24.64
CA GLU A 17 -4.97 -12.04 -25.88
C GLU A 17 -3.45 -12.06 -25.76
N SER A 18 -2.94 -11.72 -24.56
CA SER A 18 -1.50 -11.60 -24.32
C SER A 18 -1.13 -11.90 -22.88
N SER A 19 0.07 -12.41 -22.66
CA SER A 19 0.68 -12.49 -21.33
C SER A 19 1.46 -11.21 -21.04
N ILE A 20 1.28 -10.68 -19.84
CA ILE A 20 1.95 -9.46 -19.39
C ILE A 20 2.61 -9.67 -18.04
N HIS A 21 3.50 -8.77 -17.69
CA HIS A 21 4.09 -8.70 -16.37
C HIS A 21 3.38 -7.66 -15.49
N ILE A 22 3.21 -7.96 -14.22
CA ILE A 22 2.89 -7.01 -13.17
C ILE A 22 4.00 -7.07 -12.10
N PRO A 23 4.32 -5.99 -11.44
CA PRO A 23 3.69 -4.66 -11.53
C PRO A 23 4.15 -3.88 -12.76
N ASP A 24 3.21 -3.33 -13.52
CA ASP A 24 3.49 -2.30 -14.53
C ASP A 24 2.22 -1.68 -15.11
N SER A 25 2.32 -0.47 -15.64
CA SER A 25 1.22 0.19 -16.35
C SER A 25 1.03 -0.41 -17.75
N ILE A 26 -0.20 -0.31 -18.29
CA ILE A 26 -0.55 -0.91 -19.58
C ILE A 26 0.32 -0.42 -20.73
N HIS A 27 0.56 0.89 -20.81
CA HIS A 27 1.35 1.49 -21.89
C HIS A 27 2.85 1.11 -21.84
N LEU A 28 3.32 0.56 -20.72
CA LEU A 28 4.70 0.09 -20.55
C LEU A 28 4.87 -1.40 -20.91
N GLN A 29 3.78 -2.11 -21.22
CA GLN A 29 3.85 -3.53 -21.55
C GLN A 29 4.45 -3.75 -22.95
N PRO A 30 5.69 -4.26 -23.07
CA PRO A 30 6.37 -4.36 -24.38
C PRO A 30 5.62 -5.25 -25.39
N ILE A 31 4.90 -6.26 -24.91
CA ILE A 31 4.14 -7.16 -25.78
C ILE A 31 2.91 -6.50 -26.40
N LEU A 32 2.36 -5.47 -25.74
CA LEU A 32 1.20 -4.73 -26.22
C LEU A 32 1.61 -3.49 -27.00
N TYR A 33 2.65 -2.85 -26.54
CA TYR A 33 3.14 -1.57 -27.05
C TYR A 33 4.67 -1.62 -27.18
N PRO A 34 5.21 -2.31 -28.20
CA PRO A 34 6.66 -2.47 -28.39
C PRO A 34 7.37 -1.13 -28.58
N ASP A 35 6.69 -0.17 -29.21
CA ASP A 35 7.22 1.16 -29.45
C ASP A 35 7.08 2.09 -28.22
N ARG A 36 6.47 1.60 -27.13
CA ARG A 36 6.23 2.33 -25.90
C ARG A 36 5.69 3.73 -26.16
N PRO A 37 4.39 3.88 -26.46
CA PRO A 37 3.80 5.16 -26.82
C PRO A 37 3.69 6.08 -25.59
N TYR A 38 4.78 6.77 -25.28
CA TYR A 38 4.81 7.72 -24.16
C TYR A 38 4.08 9.04 -24.46
N TRP A 39 3.69 9.25 -25.71
CA TRP A 39 3.09 10.50 -26.14
C TRP A 39 2.08 10.31 -27.27
N GLY A 40 1.33 11.38 -27.51
CA GLY A 40 0.43 11.49 -28.65
C GLY A 40 -0.92 10.80 -28.46
N GLU A 41 -1.70 10.83 -29.52
CA GLU A 41 -3.09 10.32 -29.57
C GLU A 41 -3.22 8.83 -29.24
N HIS A 42 -2.14 8.04 -29.38
CA HIS A 42 -2.14 6.62 -29.09
C HIS A 42 -2.53 6.32 -27.62
N LEU A 43 -2.14 7.20 -26.71
CA LEU A 43 -2.42 7.02 -25.29
C LEU A 43 -3.93 7.10 -24.96
N ARG A 44 -4.70 7.85 -25.75
CA ARG A 44 -6.16 7.92 -25.58
C ARG A 44 -6.83 6.57 -25.73
N ALA A 45 -6.41 5.78 -26.71
CA ALA A 45 -6.96 4.45 -26.94
C ALA A 45 -6.78 3.51 -25.74
N ILE A 46 -5.75 3.74 -24.91
CA ILE A 46 -5.52 2.96 -23.70
C ILE A 46 -6.55 3.33 -22.63
N ASN A 47 -6.84 4.62 -22.48
CA ASN A 47 -7.72 5.15 -21.44
C ASN A 47 -9.21 4.93 -21.76
N GLN A 48 -9.56 4.85 -23.04
CA GLN A 48 -10.95 4.63 -23.50
C GLN A 48 -11.43 3.17 -23.38
N LYS A 49 -10.63 2.32 -22.75
CA LYS A 49 -10.91 0.88 -22.62
C LYS A 49 -10.88 0.44 -21.18
N ALA A 50 -11.63 -0.61 -20.89
CA ALA A 50 -11.44 -1.42 -19.70
C ALA A 50 -10.40 -2.51 -19.98
N TRP A 51 -9.50 -2.75 -19.03
CA TRP A 51 -8.46 -3.73 -19.13
C TRP A 51 -8.73 -4.89 -18.18
N ILE A 52 -8.77 -6.09 -18.71
CA ILE A 52 -9.07 -7.28 -17.93
C ILE A 52 -7.81 -8.10 -17.75
N TYR A 53 -7.37 -8.19 -16.52
CA TYR A 53 -6.31 -9.07 -16.09
C TYR A 53 -6.91 -10.39 -15.66
N ARG A 54 -6.32 -11.51 -16.07
CA ARG A 54 -6.74 -12.83 -15.64
C ARG A 54 -5.52 -13.68 -15.32
N ARG A 55 -5.57 -14.36 -14.18
CA ARG A 55 -4.54 -15.31 -13.78
C ARG A 55 -5.16 -16.55 -13.15
N THR A 56 -4.71 -17.72 -13.57
CA THR A 56 -4.95 -18.96 -12.85
C THR A 56 -3.76 -19.23 -11.93
N PHE A 57 -4.04 -19.62 -10.70
CA PHE A 57 -3.04 -19.98 -9.71
C PHE A 57 -3.56 -21.10 -8.81
N ARG A 58 -2.66 -21.87 -8.26
CA ARG A 58 -2.98 -22.93 -7.29
C ARG A 58 -2.55 -22.51 -5.91
N VAL A 59 -3.43 -22.68 -4.92
CA VAL A 59 -3.09 -22.53 -3.51
C VAL A 59 -2.34 -23.79 -3.07
N PRO A 60 -1.10 -23.68 -2.53
CA PRO A 60 -0.38 -24.84 -2.05
C PRO A 60 -1.10 -25.45 -0.82
N PRO A 61 -0.86 -26.74 -0.51
CA PRO A 61 -1.30 -27.31 0.75
C PRO A 61 -0.81 -26.46 1.93
N THR A 62 -1.74 -26.05 2.78
CA THR A 62 -1.46 -25.18 3.93
C THR A 62 -2.42 -25.46 5.08
N ALA A 63 -1.98 -25.20 6.30
CA ALA A 63 -2.82 -25.21 7.48
C ALA A 63 -3.64 -23.93 7.64
N HIS A 64 -3.26 -22.85 6.96
CA HIS A 64 -3.98 -21.57 7.03
C HIS A 64 -5.43 -21.71 6.57
N ARG A 65 -6.30 -20.90 7.14
CA ARG A 65 -7.76 -20.96 6.93
C ARG A 65 -8.35 -19.66 6.40
N ARG A 66 -7.55 -18.60 6.29
CA ARG A 66 -7.95 -17.32 5.71
C ARG A 66 -7.11 -16.99 4.49
N ALA A 67 -7.74 -16.39 3.49
CA ALA A 67 -7.09 -15.94 2.27
C ALA A 67 -7.51 -14.51 1.95
N ARG A 68 -6.55 -13.64 1.65
CA ARG A 68 -6.78 -12.25 1.22
C ARG A 68 -6.06 -11.98 -0.08
N ILE A 69 -6.73 -11.29 -1.01
CA ILE A 69 -6.11 -10.76 -2.22
C ILE A 69 -5.71 -9.31 -1.91
N HIS A 70 -4.42 -9.04 -1.90
CA HIS A 70 -3.84 -7.74 -1.54
C HIS A 70 -3.22 -7.08 -2.76
N PHE A 71 -3.52 -5.81 -2.95
CA PHE A 71 -2.95 -4.95 -3.98
C PHE A 71 -2.18 -3.81 -3.31
N ASP A 72 -0.92 -3.61 -3.68
CA ASP A 72 -0.16 -2.44 -3.22
C ASP A 72 -0.62 -1.15 -3.88
N ALA A 73 -1.00 -1.21 -5.17
CA ALA A 73 -1.65 -0.10 -5.88
C ALA A 73 -2.17 -0.50 -7.27
N VAL A 74 -3.25 0.14 -7.68
CA VAL A 74 -3.83 0.03 -9.02
C VAL A 74 -4.21 1.44 -9.51
N ASP A 75 -4.01 1.74 -10.78
CA ASP A 75 -4.50 2.94 -11.46
C ASP A 75 -5.69 2.57 -12.35
N TYR A 76 -6.92 2.96 -12.13
CA TYR A 76 -7.44 3.80 -11.03
C TYR A 76 -8.63 3.10 -10.38
N TYR A 77 -9.67 2.73 -11.18
CA TYR A 77 -10.79 1.91 -10.71
C TYR A 77 -10.48 0.44 -10.90
N ALA A 78 -10.57 -0.34 -9.85
CA ALA A 78 -10.40 -1.78 -9.88
C ALA A 78 -11.66 -2.49 -9.41
N GLU A 79 -12.08 -3.51 -10.15
CA GLU A 79 -13.11 -4.46 -9.74
C GLU A 79 -12.51 -5.85 -9.77
N VAL A 80 -12.76 -6.64 -8.73
CA VAL A 80 -12.04 -7.90 -8.49
C VAL A 80 -13.01 -9.06 -8.31
N TRP A 81 -12.71 -10.17 -8.98
CA TRP A 81 -13.43 -11.44 -8.87
C TRP A 81 -12.46 -12.58 -8.62
N LEU A 82 -12.86 -13.52 -7.78
CA LEU A 82 -12.19 -14.80 -7.59
C LEU A 82 -13.18 -15.93 -7.90
N ASN A 83 -12.78 -16.84 -8.82
CA ASN A 83 -13.64 -17.96 -9.24
C ASN A 83 -15.04 -17.50 -9.70
N ASP A 84 -15.11 -16.38 -10.41
CA ASP A 84 -16.31 -15.70 -10.89
C ASP A 84 -17.21 -15.09 -9.78
N GLN A 85 -16.74 -15.10 -8.55
CA GLN A 85 -17.41 -14.43 -7.43
C GLN A 85 -16.83 -13.03 -7.24
N TYR A 86 -17.72 -12.03 -7.19
CA TYR A 86 -17.32 -10.65 -6.99
C TYR A 86 -16.81 -10.42 -5.57
N LEU A 87 -15.58 -9.93 -5.44
CA LEU A 87 -14.97 -9.60 -4.16
C LEU A 87 -15.21 -8.15 -3.75
N GLY A 88 -15.19 -7.23 -4.72
CA GLY A 88 -15.37 -5.81 -4.45
C GLY A 88 -14.71 -4.90 -5.47
N LYS A 89 -14.74 -3.61 -5.17
CA LYS A 89 -14.14 -2.55 -5.98
C LYS A 89 -13.26 -1.62 -5.14
N HIS A 90 -12.31 -0.98 -5.81
CA HIS A 90 -11.44 0.05 -5.24
C HIS A 90 -11.35 1.25 -6.19
N GLU A 91 -11.16 2.42 -5.61
CA GLU A 91 -10.89 3.68 -6.30
C GLU A 91 -9.65 4.33 -5.69
N GLY A 92 -8.70 4.72 -6.52
CA GLY A 92 -7.47 5.38 -6.11
C GLY A 92 -6.24 4.73 -6.73
N ASN A 93 -5.08 5.40 -6.58
CA ASN A 93 -3.86 5.01 -7.28
C ASN A 93 -2.65 4.71 -6.38
N PHE A 94 -2.64 5.16 -5.13
CA PHE A 94 -1.47 5.03 -4.24
C PHE A 94 -1.74 4.21 -2.97
N ALA A 95 -3.00 4.11 -2.55
CA ALA A 95 -3.35 3.39 -1.35
C ALA A 95 -3.41 1.87 -1.60
N PRO A 96 -2.78 1.04 -0.76
CA PRO A 96 -3.01 -0.39 -0.80
C PRO A 96 -4.44 -0.73 -0.37
N PHE A 97 -4.95 -1.84 -0.89
CA PHE A 97 -6.26 -2.37 -0.55
C PHE A 97 -6.28 -3.88 -0.62
N GLU A 98 -7.26 -4.49 0.04
CA GLU A 98 -7.40 -5.93 0.03
C GLU A 98 -8.86 -6.38 0.08
N PHE A 99 -9.10 -7.62 -0.35
CA PHE A 99 -10.38 -8.29 -0.26
C PHE A 99 -10.22 -9.62 0.44
N ASP A 100 -11.13 -9.91 1.37
CA ASP A 100 -11.24 -11.24 1.96
C ASP A 100 -11.79 -12.22 0.91
N ALA A 101 -10.97 -13.19 0.57
CA ALA A 101 -11.24 -14.20 -0.44
C ALA A 101 -11.57 -15.57 0.16
N THR A 102 -11.59 -15.69 1.49
CA THR A 102 -11.68 -16.95 2.24
C THR A 102 -12.85 -17.82 1.82
N ARG A 103 -14.01 -17.22 1.56
CA ARG A 103 -15.22 -17.94 1.17
C ARG A 103 -15.20 -18.46 -0.26
N PHE A 104 -14.37 -17.87 -1.12
CA PHE A 104 -14.39 -18.11 -2.56
C PHE A 104 -13.13 -18.82 -3.06
N ILE A 105 -12.09 -18.89 -2.23
CA ILE A 105 -10.86 -19.59 -2.56
C ILE A 105 -11.06 -21.10 -2.50
N ARG A 106 -10.54 -21.80 -3.51
CA ARG A 106 -10.51 -23.25 -3.56
C ARG A 106 -9.16 -23.73 -3.06
N TRP A 107 -9.15 -24.30 -1.88
CA TRP A 107 -7.95 -24.78 -1.22
C TRP A 107 -7.40 -26.02 -1.95
N ASN A 108 -6.10 -26.05 -2.21
CA ASN A 108 -5.42 -27.13 -2.93
C ASN A 108 -5.87 -27.34 -4.40
N GLU A 109 -6.62 -26.41 -4.95
CA GLU A 109 -7.15 -26.44 -6.30
C GLU A 109 -6.73 -25.20 -7.09
N ASP A 110 -7.04 -25.21 -8.38
CA ASP A 110 -6.83 -24.05 -9.24
C ASP A 110 -7.90 -22.98 -8.98
N ASN A 111 -7.44 -21.77 -8.87
CA ASN A 111 -8.23 -20.56 -8.68
C ASN A 111 -8.04 -19.63 -9.86
N ARG A 112 -9.08 -18.89 -10.22
CA ARG A 112 -9.04 -17.89 -11.26
C ARG A 112 -9.32 -16.52 -10.68
N LEU A 113 -8.29 -15.66 -10.67
CA LEU A 113 -8.42 -14.24 -10.35
C LEU A 113 -8.71 -13.46 -11.63
N THR A 114 -9.70 -12.59 -11.58
CA THR A 114 -10.00 -11.62 -12.63
C THR A 114 -10.05 -10.23 -12.04
N VAL A 115 -9.36 -9.28 -12.69
CA VAL A 115 -9.35 -7.87 -12.27
C VAL A 115 -9.70 -7.03 -13.50
N ARG A 116 -10.74 -6.21 -13.39
CA ARG A 116 -11.10 -5.19 -14.36
C ARG A 116 -10.54 -3.86 -13.89
N VAL A 117 -9.77 -3.19 -14.73
CA VAL A 117 -9.17 -1.89 -14.43
C VAL A 117 -9.62 -0.88 -15.46
N THR A 118 -10.08 0.28 -15.00
CA THR A 118 -10.45 1.42 -15.85
C THR A 118 -9.79 2.68 -15.31
N SER A 119 -9.49 3.60 -16.22
CA SER A 119 -9.03 4.95 -15.89
C SER A 119 -10.21 5.89 -15.78
N PRO A 120 -10.13 6.94 -14.97
CA PRO A 120 -11.00 8.09 -15.12
C PRO A 120 -10.86 8.66 -16.54
N TRP A 121 -11.98 8.92 -17.18
CA TRP A 121 -12.04 9.54 -18.50
C TRP A 121 -12.75 10.87 -18.38
N ASP A 122 -12.02 11.95 -18.60
CA ASP A 122 -12.59 13.29 -18.53
C ASP A 122 -13.22 13.68 -19.86
N ALA A 123 -14.44 14.21 -19.81
CA ALA A 123 -15.10 14.75 -20.97
C ALA A 123 -14.43 16.06 -21.41
N PRO A 124 -14.31 16.33 -22.72
CA PRO A 124 -13.85 17.62 -23.20
C PRO A 124 -14.67 18.77 -22.63
N ASN A 125 -14.01 19.81 -22.13
CA ASN A 125 -14.66 21.03 -21.64
C ASN A 125 -14.38 22.20 -22.61
N PRO A 126 -15.24 22.44 -23.60
CA PRO A 126 -15.03 23.48 -24.61
C PRO A 126 -15.15 24.91 -24.08
N SER A 127 -15.68 25.11 -22.88
CA SER A 127 -15.89 26.44 -22.29
C SER A 127 -14.96 26.74 -21.11
N GLY A 128 -14.13 25.80 -20.68
CA GLY A 128 -13.22 25.94 -19.55
C GLY A 128 -11.87 26.54 -19.93
N SER A 129 -11.09 26.90 -18.92
CA SER A 129 -9.70 27.37 -19.08
C SER A 129 -8.75 26.26 -19.55
N TYR A 130 -9.19 24.99 -19.43
CA TYR A 130 -8.48 23.80 -19.85
C TYR A 130 -9.31 23.05 -20.88
N PRO A 131 -8.68 22.30 -21.79
CA PRO A 131 -9.37 21.58 -22.86
C PRO A 131 -10.29 20.46 -22.36
N ILE A 132 -10.16 20.05 -21.10
CA ILE A 132 -10.99 19.03 -20.45
C ILE A 132 -11.41 19.46 -19.05
N ASP A 133 -12.53 18.93 -18.59
CA ASP A 133 -13.01 19.10 -17.22
C ASP A 133 -12.45 18.00 -16.34
N HIS A 134 -11.33 18.27 -15.71
CA HIS A 134 -10.66 17.34 -14.82
C HIS A 134 -11.27 17.35 -13.42
N VAL A 135 -12.34 16.65 -13.22
CA VAL A 135 -12.97 16.49 -11.90
C VAL A 135 -12.02 15.86 -10.89
N ILE A 136 -11.09 15.04 -11.37
CA ILE A 136 -10.16 14.28 -10.53
C ILE A 136 -8.71 14.63 -10.77
N ARG A 137 -8.43 15.69 -11.50
CA ARG A 137 -7.07 16.17 -11.71
C ARG A 137 -6.37 16.43 -10.39
N GLY A 138 -5.19 15.83 -10.22
CA GLY A 138 -4.43 15.87 -8.96
C GLY A 138 -4.83 14.78 -7.96
N LEU A 139 -5.91 14.03 -8.19
CA LEU A 139 -6.28 12.85 -7.41
C LEU A 139 -5.73 11.56 -8.01
N VAL A 140 -5.46 11.56 -9.30
CA VAL A 140 -4.85 10.43 -10.01
C VAL A 140 -3.37 10.70 -10.27
N LYS A 141 -2.62 9.65 -10.47
CA LYS A 141 -1.24 9.69 -10.99
C LYS A 141 -1.29 10.14 -12.46
N GLY A 142 -1.54 11.42 -12.67
CA GLY A 142 -1.75 12.02 -13.96
C GLY A 142 -0.68 13.06 -14.29
N LEU A 143 -0.79 13.62 -15.47
CA LEU A 143 0.13 14.59 -16.02
C LEU A 143 -0.20 16.00 -15.54
N TYR A 144 0.77 16.69 -15.02
CA TYR A 144 0.63 18.09 -14.61
C TYR A 144 0.73 19.05 -15.78
N GLU A 145 1.61 18.72 -16.72
CA GLU A 145 1.88 19.56 -17.88
C GLU A 145 1.46 18.82 -19.14
N HIS A 146 0.41 19.32 -19.73
CA HIS A 146 -0.13 18.82 -20.96
C HIS A 146 0.23 19.78 -22.07
N GLY A 147 1.13 19.36 -22.94
CA GLY A 147 1.36 20.03 -24.21
C GLY A 147 0.59 19.30 -25.29
N GLU A 148 -0.29 19.99 -26.02
CA GLU A 148 -0.89 19.41 -27.22
C GLU A 148 0.23 18.86 -28.13
N GLY A 149 0.09 17.63 -28.58
CA GLY A 149 1.06 16.95 -29.43
C GLY A 149 2.14 16.14 -28.71
N VAL A 150 2.31 16.29 -27.39
CA VAL A 150 3.23 15.47 -26.61
C VAL A 150 2.44 14.46 -25.76
N ILE A 151 1.65 14.94 -24.82
CA ILE A 151 0.79 14.09 -23.99
C ILE A 151 -0.59 14.73 -23.95
N PRO A 152 -1.63 14.02 -24.42
CA PRO A 152 -2.98 14.55 -24.36
C PRO A 152 -3.40 14.83 -22.92
N PRO A 153 -4.12 15.93 -22.65
CA PRO A 153 -4.51 16.33 -21.31
C PRO A 153 -5.50 15.39 -20.62
N ASP A 154 -6.12 14.53 -21.38
CA ASP A 154 -7.14 13.55 -20.96
C ASP A 154 -6.59 12.13 -20.75
N VAL A 155 -5.27 11.97 -20.74
CA VAL A 155 -4.62 10.66 -20.57
C VAL A 155 -4.11 10.49 -19.16
N ASN A 156 -4.38 9.31 -18.59
CA ASN A 156 -3.87 8.87 -17.29
C ASN A 156 -3.17 7.51 -17.42
N PRO A 157 -2.18 7.21 -16.60
CA PRO A 157 -1.68 5.85 -16.43
C PRO A 157 -2.83 4.92 -16.03
N ILE A 158 -2.76 3.68 -16.47
CA ILE A 158 -3.76 2.66 -16.13
C ILE A 158 -3.06 1.32 -15.97
N GLY A 159 -3.45 0.57 -14.92
CA GLY A 159 -2.94 -0.77 -14.72
C GLY A 159 -2.70 -1.15 -13.26
N ILE A 160 -2.29 -2.39 -13.05
CA ILE A 160 -1.79 -2.89 -11.77
C ILE A 160 -0.30 -2.54 -11.73
N TRP A 161 0.03 -1.37 -11.20
CA TRP A 161 1.39 -0.82 -11.28
C TRP A 161 2.27 -1.13 -10.06
N ARG A 162 1.69 -1.75 -9.02
CA ARG A 162 2.43 -2.33 -7.89
C ARG A 162 2.04 -3.79 -7.67
N THR A 163 2.69 -4.42 -6.71
CA THR A 163 2.56 -5.85 -6.45
C THR A 163 1.12 -6.25 -6.10
N LEU A 164 0.75 -7.43 -6.56
CA LEU A 164 -0.46 -8.13 -6.18
C LEU A 164 -0.05 -9.43 -5.48
N SER A 165 -0.60 -9.68 -4.31
CA SER A 165 -0.24 -10.82 -3.47
C SER A 165 -1.47 -11.59 -2.98
N LEU A 166 -1.30 -12.89 -2.84
CA LEU A 166 -2.20 -13.74 -2.05
C LEU A 166 -1.59 -13.88 -0.65
N ILE A 167 -2.31 -13.41 0.36
CA ILE A 167 -1.93 -13.54 1.76
C ILE A 167 -2.75 -14.66 2.38
N LEU A 168 -2.07 -15.63 2.96
CA LEU A 168 -2.68 -16.75 3.68
C LEU A 168 -2.31 -16.63 5.15
N ASP A 169 -3.31 -16.67 6.03
CA ASP A 169 -3.13 -16.52 7.48
C ASP A 169 -4.17 -17.34 8.27
N ASP A 170 -4.08 -17.29 9.59
CA ASP A 170 -4.97 -18.01 10.52
C ASP A 170 -6.08 -17.11 11.08
N GLY A 171 -6.30 -15.97 10.48
CA GLY A 171 -7.36 -15.04 10.84
C GLY A 171 -6.99 -14.06 11.96
N VAL A 172 -5.76 -14.11 12.48
CA VAL A 172 -5.29 -13.17 13.50
C VAL A 172 -4.09 -12.40 12.94
N SER A 173 -4.17 -11.08 12.93
CA SER A 173 -3.14 -10.23 12.31
C SER A 173 -2.85 -8.96 13.11
N ILE A 174 -1.60 -8.49 13.00
CA ILE A 174 -1.21 -7.13 13.36
C ILE A 174 -1.32 -6.29 12.11
N ASP A 175 -2.26 -5.36 12.08
CA ASP A 175 -2.55 -4.57 10.88
C ASP A 175 -1.68 -3.30 10.83
N GLN A 176 -1.47 -2.67 11.98
CA GLN A 176 -0.70 -1.43 12.08
C GLN A 176 -0.01 -1.32 13.44
N ILE A 177 1.15 -0.68 13.46
CA ILE A 177 1.81 -0.21 14.69
C ILE A 177 2.05 1.28 14.58
N ARG A 178 1.60 2.03 15.59
CA ARG A 178 1.98 3.43 15.81
C ARG A 178 3.03 3.45 16.90
N ILE A 179 4.12 4.19 16.65
CA ILE A 179 5.28 4.30 17.53
C ILE A 179 5.41 5.77 17.92
N HIS A 180 5.39 6.04 19.20
CA HIS A 180 5.69 7.36 19.74
C HIS A 180 6.92 7.26 20.63
N THR A 181 7.92 8.11 20.41
CA THR A 181 9.22 8.05 21.09
C THR A 181 9.43 9.27 21.96
N GLN A 182 10.07 9.07 23.11
CA GLN A 182 10.50 10.14 24.02
C GLN A 182 12.03 10.10 24.14
N LEU A 183 12.64 11.23 24.47
CA LEU A 183 14.11 11.35 24.51
C LEU A 183 14.76 10.56 25.67
N ASP A 184 13.97 10.23 26.69
CA ASP A 184 14.40 9.40 27.82
C ASP A 184 14.36 7.89 27.51
N GLY A 185 14.04 7.51 26.25
CA GLY A 185 13.99 6.13 25.81
C GLY A 185 12.64 5.44 25.99
N ARG A 186 11.62 6.13 26.49
CA ARG A 186 10.26 5.60 26.51
C ARG A 186 9.70 5.51 25.09
N ILE A 187 9.24 4.32 24.73
CA ILE A 187 8.63 4.00 23.42
C ILE A 187 7.22 3.55 23.67
N ASP A 188 6.25 4.41 23.39
CA ASP A 188 4.82 4.09 23.49
C ASP A 188 4.35 3.48 22.15
N LEU A 189 3.79 2.30 22.23
CA LEU A 189 3.31 1.52 21.09
C LEU A 189 1.79 1.41 21.14
N ARG A 190 1.12 1.63 20.00
CA ARG A 190 -0.26 1.28 19.79
C ARG A 190 -0.37 0.36 18.59
N LEU A 191 -0.83 -0.86 18.83
CA LEU A 191 -1.02 -1.88 17.81
C LEU A 191 -2.51 -1.97 17.48
N LEU A 192 -2.83 -1.91 16.20
CA LEU A 192 -4.14 -2.29 15.67
C LEU A 192 -4.05 -3.75 15.25
N VAL A 193 -4.93 -4.58 15.79
CA VAL A 193 -4.95 -6.02 15.56
C VAL A 193 -6.33 -6.46 15.14
N THR A 194 -6.40 -7.47 14.28
CA THR A 194 -7.65 -8.06 13.84
C THR A 194 -7.69 -9.54 14.21
N ASN A 195 -8.78 -9.96 14.83
CA ASN A 195 -9.17 -11.36 14.94
C ASN A 195 -10.40 -11.59 14.05
N ALA A 196 -10.17 -12.14 12.86
CA ALA A 196 -11.23 -12.45 11.91
C ALA A 196 -11.88 -13.81 12.13
N THR A 197 -11.57 -14.51 13.23
CA THR A 197 -12.24 -15.75 13.62
C THR A 197 -13.53 -15.47 14.41
N GLU A 198 -14.36 -16.47 14.58
CA GLU A 198 -15.63 -16.34 15.31
C GLU A 198 -15.47 -16.44 16.86
N SER A 199 -14.28 -16.82 17.34
CA SER A 199 -13.99 -17.00 18.75
C SER A 199 -12.86 -16.10 19.22
N ALA A 200 -12.79 -15.85 20.53
CA ALA A 200 -11.68 -15.15 21.12
C ALA A 200 -10.38 -15.93 20.89
N TRP A 201 -9.37 -15.26 20.39
CA TRP A 201 -8.03 -15.79 20.29
C TRP A 201 -7.26 -15.52 21.58
N ILE A 202 -6.56 -16.54 22.07
CA ILE A 202 -5.70 -16.44 23.26
C ILE A 202 -4.29 -16.81 22.84
N GLY A 203 -3.35 -15.97 23.21
CA GLY A 203 -1.94 -16.16 22.88
C GLY A 203 -1.09 -15.07 23.49
N ARG A 204 0.03 -14.77 22.87
CA ARG A 204 1.03 -13.85 23.39
C ARG A 204 1.44 -12.82 22.34
N LEU A 205 1.50 -11.57 22.73
CA LEU A 205 2.17 -10.51 21.95
C LEU A 205 3.64 -10.42 22.38
N ALA A 206 4.54 -10.79 21.49
CA ALA A 206 5.98 -10.65 21.68
C ALA A 206 6.44 -9.37 20.97
N LEU A 207 7.14 -8.51 21.70
CA LEU A 207 7.70 -7.25 21.21
C LEU A 207 9.21 -7.26 21.41
N SER A 208 9.97 -6.89 20.39
CA SER A 208 11.40 -6.68 20.52
C SER A 208 11.86 -5.45 19.74
N ILE A 209 12.72 -4.64 20.35
CA ILE A 209 13.38 -3.49 19.73
C ILE A 209 14.87 -3.79 19.73
N GLN A 210 15.51 -3.67 18.59
CA GLN A 210 16.96 -3.86 18.41
C GLN A 210 17.52 -2.68 17.64
N ALA A 211 18.78 -2.36 17.90
CA ALA A 211 19.54 -1.40 17.11
C ALA A 211 19.62 -1.88 15.63
N GLU A 212 19.41 -0.98 14.69
CA GLU A 212 19.41 -1.29 13.26
C GLU A 212 20.74 -1.01 12.58
N ASN A 213 21.34 0.14 12.89
CA ASN A 213 22.56 0.63 12.26
C ASN A 213 23.59 1.18 13.25
N HIS A 214 23.46 0.82 14.52
CA HIS A 214 24.38 1.16 15.59
C HIS A 214 24.42 0.01 16.62
N ASP A 215 25.23 0.14 17.68
CA ASP A 215 25.47 -0.89 18.71
C ASP A 215 24.73 -0.64 20.03
N GLY A 216 23.73 0.22 20.02
CA GLY A 216 22.92 0.54 21.21
C GLY A 216 22.10 -0.63 21.73
N ALA A 217 21.70 -0.53 22.99
CA ALA A 217 20.90 -1.55 23.66
C ALA A 217 19.49 -1.65 23.06
N GLY A 218 18.88 -2.84 23.15
CA GLY A 218 17.50 -3.11 22.77
C GLY A 218 16.57 -3.21 23.98
N ALA A 219 15.30 -3.50 23.69
CA ALA A 219 14.27 -3.78 24.68
C ALA A 219 13.34 -4.88 24.19
N ALA A 220 12.74 -5.64 25.11
CA ALA A 220 11.77 -6.67 24.76
C ALA A 220 10.66 -6.78 25.81
N ALA A 221 9.50 -7.23 25.38
CA ALA A 221 8.38 -7.60 26.26
C ALA A 221 7.60 -8.79 25.69
N SER A 222 6.95 -9.51 26.56
CA SER A 222 6.05 -10.60 26.22
C SER A 222 4.77 -10.45 27.06
N ILE A 223 3.62 -10.38 26.39
CA ILE A 223 2.34 -10.00 27.00
C ILE A 223 1.30 -11.05 26.64
N GLU A 224 0.75 -11.71 27.65
CA GLU A 224 -0.43 -12.57 27.46
C GLU A 224 -1.59 -11.73 26.95
N THR A 225 -2.20 -12.17 25.87
CA THR A 225 -3.17 -11.37 25.14
C THR A 225 -4.38 -12.20 24.74
N THR A 226 -5.55 -11.63 24.98
CA THR A 226 -6.83 -12.18 24.51
C THR A 226 -7.44 -11.18 23.52
N LEU A 227 -7.70 -11.63 22.30
CA LEU A 227 -8.32 -10.82 21.25
C LEU A 227 -9.73 -11.33 20.97
N PRO A 228 -10.78 -10.56 21.28
CA PRO A 228 -12.13 -10.89 20.86
C PRO A 228 -12.24 -10.85 19.33
N PRO A 229 -13.26 -11.47 18.72
CA PRO A 229 -13.54 -11.30 17.30
C PRO A 229 -13.67 -9.84 16.91
N GLY A 230 -13.14 -9.49 15.75
CA GLY A 230 -13.13 -8.13 15.22
C GLY A 230 -11.81 -7.40 15.44
N HIS A 231 -11.88 -6.07 15.47
CA HIS A 231 -10.71 -5.20 15.64
C HIS A 231 -10.49 -4.84 17.10
N SER A 232 -9.23 -4.79 17.51
CA SER A 232 -8.81 -4.39 18.86
C SER A 232 -7.59 -3.47 18.79
N GLU A 233 -7.41 -2.66 19.84
CA GLU A 233 -6.20 -1.87 20.05
C GLU A 233 -5.45 -2.40 21.27
N ILE A 234 -4.12 -2.52 21.17
CA ILE A 234 -3.24 -2.88 22.29
C ILE A 234 -2.24 -1.75 22.48
N ASP A 235 -2.29 -1.13 23.65
CA ASP A 235 -1.29 -0.14 24.08
C ASP A 235 -0.24 -0.81 24.97
N HIS A 236 1.03 -0.54 24.67
CA HIS A 236 2.16 -1.01 25.48
C HIS A 236 3.30 -0.02 25.42
N ALA A 237 4.09 0.06 26.50
CA ALA A 237 5.30 0.90 26.53
C ALA A 237 6.54 0.04 26.80
N LEU A 238 7.60 0.32 26.07
CA LEU A 238 8.95 -0.22 26.29
C LEU A 238 9.90 0.90 26.70
N LEU A 239 10.91 0.56 27.45
CA LEU A 239 11.98 1.49 27.81
C LEU A 239 13.30 1.00 27.19
N LEU A 240 13.85 1.83 26.33
CA LEU A 240 15.21 1.67 25.79
C LEU A 240 16.20 2.31 26.76
N PRO A 241 17.12 1.55 27.35
CA PRO A 241 18.16 2.15 28.19
C PRO A 241 19.15 2.92 27.31
N ASP A 242 19.47 4.14 27.70
CA ASP A 242 20.45 5.01 27.03
C ASP A 242 20.24 5.09 25.49
N PRO A 243 19.10 5.65 25.02
CA PRO A 243 18.72 5.57 23.63
C PRO A 243 19.62 6.42 22.73
N HIS A 244 20.06 5.86 21.61
CA HIS A 244 20.66 6.62 20.54
C HIS A 244 19.60 7.42 19.81
N LEU A 245 19.80 8.75 19.72
CA LEU A 245 18.83 9.65 19.10
C LEU A 245 19.04 9.75 17.60
N TRP A 246 17.93 9.74 16.85
CA TRP A 246 17.96 10.01 15.43
C TRP A 246 18.10 11.53 15.16
N TRP A 247 19.03 11.88 14.28
CA TRP A 247 19.23 13.25 13.81
C TRP A 247 19.15 13.35 12.29
N CYS A 248 18.81 14.53 11.77
CA CYS A 248 19.04 14.82 10.37
C CYS A 248 20.54 15.00 10.09
N TRP A 249 20.93 14.79 8.82
CA TRP A 249 22.31 14.64 8.38
C TRP A 249 23.31 15.70 8.86
N ASP A 250 22.85 16.93 9.09
CA ASP A 250 23.68 18.07 9.52
C ASP A 250 23.69 18.30 11.05
N HIS A 251 22.98 17.47 11.84
CA HIS A 251 22.83 17.63 13.28
C HIS A 251 23.37 16.45 14.10
N GLY A 252 23.61 15.31 13.45
CA GLY A 252 24.13 14.12 14.10
C GLY A 252 23.86 12.83 13.33
N PRO A 253 24.11 11.66 13.92
CA PRO A 253 23.87 10.37 13.28
C PRO A 253 22.38 10.11 13.11
N ALA A 254 22.03 9.38 12.06
CA ALA A 254 20.67 8.91 11.80
C ALA A 254 20.49 7.50 12.40
N ASP A 255 20.61 7.38 13.73
CA ASP A 255 20.53 6.10 14.43
C ASP A 255 19.10 5.57 14.42
N LEU A 256 18.96 4.30 14.05
CA LEU A 256 17.69 3.64 13.84
C LEU A 256 17.57 2.38 14.68
N TYR A 257 16.35 2.08 15.06
CA TYR A 257 15.94 0.85 15.72
C TYR A 257 14.93 0.10 14.85
N ARG A 258 14.94 -1.24 15.01
CA ARG A 258 13.93 -2.14 14.42
C ARG A 258 13.02 -2.67 15.51
N LEU A 259 11.75 -2.35 15.43
CA LEU A 259 10.70 -3.00 16.20
C LEU A 259 10.22 -4.24 15.44
N THR A 260 10.15 -5.36 16.11
CA THR A 260 9.44 -6.58 15.68
C THR A 260 8.32 -6.85 16.66
N ALA A 261 7.11 -7.00 16.15
CA ALA A 261 5.93 -7.39 16.92
C ALA A 261 5.37 -8.68 16.32
N GLN A 262 5.10 -9.67 17.17
CA GLN A 262 4.60 -10.99 16.78
C GLN A 262 3.41 -11.41 17.65
N LEU A 263 2.35 -11.93 17.03
CA LEU A 263 1.31 -12.66 17.72
C LEU A 263 1.67 -14.14 17.69
N MET A 264 1.89 -14.70 18.87
CA MET A 264 2.36 -16.08 19.07
C MET A 264 1.23 -16.93 19.64
N ASN A 265 1.00 -18.11 19.07
CA ASN A 265 0.05 -19.08 19.62
C ASN A 265 0.63 -19.83 20.84
N SER A 266 -0.14 -20.75 21.40
CA SER A 266 0.28 -21.60 22.53
C SER A 266 1.49 -22.50 22.24
N ASP A 267 1.76 -22.77 20.97
CA ASP A 267 2.86 -23.63 20.52
C ASP A 267 4.11 -22.82 20.16
N ASP A 268 4.17 -21.57 20.57
CA ASP A 268 5.24 -20.61 20.23
C ASP A 268 5.45 -20.39 18.72
N CYS A 269 4.40 -20.60 17.92
CA CYS A 269 4.43 -20.29 16.50
C CYS A 269 3.90 -18.88 16.26
N ALA A 270 4.63 -18.08 15.48
CA ALA A 270 4.18 -16.76 15.08
C ALA A 270 3.07 -16.87 14.03
N LEU A 271 1.87 -16.39 14.35
CA LEU A 271 0.74 -16.32 13.44
C LEU A 271 0.77 -15.03 12.60
N SER A 272 1.31 -13.98 13.17
CA SER A 272 1.45 -12.68 12.50
C SER A 272 2.72 -11.98 12.98
N GLU A 273 3.45 -11.39 12.06
CA GLU A 273 4.63 -10.59 12.35
C GLU A 273 4.55 -9.26 11.62
N LEU A 274 4.92 -8.18 12.31
CA LEU A 274 5.07 -6.88 11.69
C LEU A 274 6.36 -6.22 12.18
N LYS A 275 7.18 -5.74 11.22
CA LYS A 275 8.45 -5.05 11.48
C LYS A 275 8.35 -3.59 11.08
N ARG A 276 8.93 -2.71 11.89
CA ARG A 276 9.05 -1.27 11.61
C ARG A 276 10.41 -0.75 12.03
N VAL A 277 11.04 -0.01 11.14
CA VAL A 277 12.24 0.75 11.45
C VAL A 277 11.84 2.16 11.86
N PHE A 278 12.43 2.67 12.94
CA PHE A 278 12.13 3.98 13.49
C PHE A 278 13.37 4.60 14.14
N GLY A 279 13.37 5.93 14.30
CA GLY A 279 14.38 6.65 15.07
C GLY A 279 13.79 7.21 16.36
N VAL A 280 14.54 7.17 17.44
CA VAL A 280 14.16 7.84 18.70
C VAL A 280 14.36 9.34 18.52
N ARG A 281 13.27 10.08 18.43
CA ARG A 281 13.28 11.53 18.23
C ARG A 281 11.98 12.16 18.70
N THR A 282 12.07 13.46 19.04
CA THR A 282 10.91 14.32 19.20
C THR A 282 10.92 15.44 18.18
N VAL A 283 9.75 15.79 17.68
CA VAL A 283 9.57 16.93 16.77
C VAL A 283 8.54 17.86 17.37
N ARG A 284 8.92 19.13 17.54
CA ARG A 284 8.03 20.16 18.05
C ARG A 284 8.03 21.35 17.09
N LEU A 285 6.86 21.91 16.84
CA LEU A 285 6.70 23.17 16.11
C LEU A 285 6.30 24.26 17.09
N GLU A 286 7.09 25.33 17.16
CA GLU A 286 6.72 26.59 17.81
C GLU A 286 6.17 27.54 16.75
N ARG A 287 4.90 27.93 16.90
CA ARG A 287 4.22 28.78 15.95
C ARG A 287 3.57 29.97 16.69
N SER A 288 3.98 31.18 16.31
CA SER A 288 3.36 32.42 16.70
C SER A 288 3.30 33.39 15.50
N PRO A 289 2.68 34.56 15.58
CA PRO A 289 2.71 35.56 14.52
C PRO A 289 4.14 35.95 14.07
N GLU A 290 5.09 35.91 15.01
CA GLU A 290 6.48 36.34 14.76
C GLU A 290 7.45 35.18 14.62
N ARG A 291 7.03 33.94 14.90
CA ARG A 291 7.93 32.78 14.98
C ARG A 291 7.32 31.53 14.38
N PHE A 292 8.12 30.87 13.55
CA PHE A 292 7.82 29.57 12.97
C PHE A 292 9.10 28.72 13.01
N THR A 293 9.28 27.94 14.09
CA THR A 293 10.52 27.22 14.34
C THR A 293 10.25 25.76 14.63
N PHE A 294 10.91 24.87 13.89
CA PHE A 294 10.94 23.44 14.20
C PHE A 294 12.05 23.14 15.18
N TYR A 295 11.77 22.23 16.09
CA TYR A 295 12.73 21.65 17.02
C TYR A 295 12.78 20.15 16.80
N LEU A 296 13.99 19.63 16.65
CA LEU A 296 14.30 18.20 16.63
C LEU A 296 15.10 17.90 17.89
N ASN A 297 14.60 16.97 18.72
CA ASN A 297 15.23 16.62 20.00
C ASN A 297 15.58 17.88 20.84
N ASP A 298 14.61 18.79 20.95
CA ASP A 298 14.71 20.08 21.62
C ASP A 298 15.72 21.10 21.05
N ARG A 299 16.40 20.77 19.95
CA ARG A 299 17.28 21.71 19.24
C ARG A 299 16.53 22.36 18.09
N PRO A 300 16.60 23.70 17.93
CA PRO A 300 16.01 24.36 16.78
C PRO A 300 16.73 23.94 15.49
N ILE A 301 15.97 23.68 14.45
CA ILE A 301 16.49 23.32 13.14
C ILE A 301 15.98 24.25 12.05
N SER A 302 16.81 24.47 11.02
CA SER A 302 16.42 25.17 9.81
C SER A 302 15.99 24.17 8.76
N LEU A 303 14.75 24.29 8.27
CA LEU A 303 14.26 23.46 7.19
C LEU A 303 14.74 24.03 5.85
N ARG A 304 15.33 23.17 5.03
CA ARG A 304 15.71 23.45 3.65
C ARG A 304 15.02 22.45 2.75
N GLY A 305 14.42 22.93 1.68
CA GLY A 305 13.72 22.06 0.76
C GLY A 305 13.46 22.76 -0.56
N SER A 306 13.00 22.00 -1.53
CA SER A 306 12.48 22.48 -2.79
C SER A 306 11.26 21.65 -3.20
N SER A 307 10.49 22.18 -4.15
CA SER A 307 9.43 21.41 -4.78
C SER A 307 10.07 20.36 -5.71
N TYR A 308 9.75 19.10 -5.49
CA TYR A 308 10.12 18.02 -6.39
C TYR A 308 8.90 17.63 -7.22
N ILE A 309 9.00 17.84 -8.53
CA ILE A 309 8.01 17.39 -9.50
C ILE A 309 8.61 16.15 -10.16
N PRO A 310 7.98 14.96 -10.06
CA PRO A 310 8.48 13.77 -10.71
C PRO A 310 8.64 13.97 -12.21
N ALA A 311 9.76 13.55 -12.77
CA ALA A 311 10.07 13.73 -14.18
C ALA A 311 9.22 12.84 -15.10
N LEU A 312 8.71 11.73 -14.60
CA LEU A 312 7.99 10.71 -15.37
C LEU A 312 6.70 10.31 -14.65
N TYR A 313 5.57 10.70 -15.24
CA TYR A 313 4.25 10.34 -14.76
C TYR A 313 3.74 9.02 -15.37
N LEU A 314 4.31 8.65 -16.52
CA LEU A 314 3.90 7.49 -17.30
C LEU A 314 4.88 6.31 -17.16
N SER A 315 5.84 6.37 -16.24
CA SER A 315 6.82 5.30 -16.03
C SER A 315 6.83 4.77 -14.61
#